data_ec2066d491f2329192c64675493c7c0c
#
_entry.id   ec2066d491f2329192c64675493c7c0c
#
_cell.length_a   1.000
_cell.length_b   1.000
_cell.length_c   1.000
_cell.angle_alpha   90.00
_cell.angle_beta   90.00
_cell.angle_gamma   90.00
#
_symmetry.space_group_name_H-M   'P 1'
#
loop_
_entity.id
_entity.type
_entity.pdbx_description
1 polymer ?
#
loop_
_entity_poly.entity_id
_entity_poly.type
_entity_poly.pdbx_seq_one_letter_code
_entity_poly.pdbx_strand_id
1 'polypeptide(L)'
;MGATKHSKLLILGSGPAGYTAAVYAARSNLQPVLITGMEKGGQLTTTTEVENWPGDPHDLTGPLLMERMHEHATKFETEIIFDHISKVDLQNRPFRLTGDSGEYTCDALIIATGASARYLGLPSEEAFKGRGVSACATCDGFFYRNQKVAVIGGGNTAVEEALYLANIASEVHLIHRRDSFRAEKILIKRLMDKVENGNIVLHTHRTLEEVTGDQMGVTGLRLRDTQNTDNVESLDVAGLFVAIGHSPNTAIFDGQLELENGYIKVQSGIHGNATQTSIPGVFAAGDVMDHIYRQAITSAGTGCMAALDAERYLDGLADACK
;
A
#
# COMPACT_ATOMS: atom_id res chain seq x y z
N MET A 1 22.93 -26.05 0.28
CA MET A 1 21.61 -25.72 -0.29
C MET A 1 20.59 -26.22 0.70
N GLY A 2 19.72 -25.35 1.23
CA GLY A 2 18.63 -25.75 2.12
C GLY A 2 17.65 -26.66 1.39
N ALA A 3 16.91 -27.50 2.15
CA ALA A 3 15.88 -28.37 1.56
C ALA A 3 14.78 -27.50 0.94
N THR A 4 14.36 -27.84 -0.28
CA THR A 4 13.23 -27.17 -0.94
C THR A 4 11.94 -27.50 -0.19
N LYS A 5 11.20 -26.48 0.24
CA LYS A 5 9.91 -26.64 0.90
C LYS A 5 8.78 -26.54 -0.10
N HIS A 6 7.94 -27.56 -0.20
CA HIS A 6 6.76 -27.57 -1.04
C HIS A 6 5.48 -27.31 -0.23
N SER A 7 4.56 -26.54 -0.79
CA SER A 7 3.20 -26.33 -0.27
C SER A 7 2.18 -26.32 -1.41
N LYS A 8 0.95 -26.79 -1.15
CA LYS A 8 -0.13 -26.67 -2.16
C LYS A 8 -0.42 -25.20 -2.51
N LEU A 9 -0.49 -24.37 -1.48
CA LEU A 9 -0.74 -22.93 -1.61
C LEU A 9 0.34 -22.15 -0.84
N LEU A 10 0.99 -21.23 -1.53
CA LEU A 10 1.90 -20.26 -0.95
C LEU A 10 1.31 -18.85 -1.05
N ILE A 11 1.46 -18.08 0.01
CA ILE A 11 1.04 -16.68 0.09
C ILE A 11 2.29 -15.84 0.30
N LEU A 12 2.53 -14.88 -0.58
CA LEU A 12 3.68 -14.00 -0.50
C LEU A 12 3.27 -12.60 -0.05
N GLY A 13 3.63 -12.24 1.17
CA GLY A 13 3.29 -10.98 1.83
C GLY A 13 2.39 -11.17 3.04
N SER A 14 2.60 -10.36 4.08
CA SER A 14 1.96 -10.46 5.40
C SER A 14 1.13 -9.22 5.76
N GLY A 15 0.76 -8.39 4.79
CA GLY A 15 -0.21 -7.32 4.99
C GLY A 15 -1.64 -7.84 5.16
N PRO A 16 -2.64 -6.95 5.24
CA PRO A 16 -4.05 -7.34 5.41
C PRO A 16 -4.54 -8.33 4.37
N ALA A 17 -4.09 -8.21 3.11
CA ALA A 17 -4.43 -9.15 2.04
C ALA A 17 -3.87 -10.55 2.32
N GLY A 18 -2.58 -10.64 2.67
CA GLY A 18 -1.91 -11.92 2.92
C GLY A 18 -2.46 -12.66 4.13
N TYR A 19 -2.61 -11.99 5.27
CA TYR A 19 -3.18 -12.63 6.45
C TYR A 19 -4.65 -13.03 6.25
N THR A 20 -5.45 -12.21 5.56
CA THR A 20 -6.83 -12.60 5.25
C THR A 20 -6.87 -13.82 4.33
N ALA A 21 -6.05 -13.83 3.28
CA ALA A 21 -5.93 -14.99 2.41
C ALA A 21 -5.53 -16.26 3.20
N ALA A 22 -4.58 -16.14 4.14
CA ALA A 22 -4.15 -17.25 4.99
C ALA A 22 -5.29 -17.80 5.84
N VAL A 23 -6.09 -16.95 6.49
CA VAL A 23 -7.25 -17.36 7.30
C VAL A 23 -8.26 -18.14 6.46
N TYR A 24 -8.63 -17.62 5.29
CA TYR A 24 -9.62 -18.27 4.42
C TYR A 24 -9.10 -19.58 3.84
N ALA A 25 -7.87 -19.61 3.35
CA ALA A 25 -7.24 -20.80 2.81
C ALA A 25 -7.07 -21.91 3.87
N ALA A 26 -6.64 -21.55 5.09
CA ALA A 26 -6.49 -22.51 6.18
C ALA A 26 -7.83 -23.12 6.59
N ARG A 27 -8.91 -22.31 6.63
CA ARG A 27 -10.27 -22.81 6.92
C ARG A 27 -10.82 -23.73 5.83
N SER A 28 -10.34 -23.59 4.59
CA SER A 28 -10.61 -24.55 3.49
C SER A 28 -9.67 -25.76 3.49
N ASN A 29 -8.91 -25.98 4.57
CA ASN A 29 -7.98 -27.08 4.74
C ASN A 29 -6.86 -27.16 3.66
N LEU A 30 -6.46 -26.01 3.12
CA LEU A 30 -5.39 -25.94 2.13
C LEU A 30 -3.98 -25.94 2.74
N GLN A 31 -3.88 -25.81 4.07
CA GLN A 31 -2.61 -25.73 4.81
C GLN A 31 -1.62 -24.75 4.18
N PRO A 32 -1.98 -23.45 4.09
CA PRO A 32 -1.16 -22.48 3.39
C PRO A 32 0.15 -22.23 4.11
N VAL A 33 1.20 -21.93 3.33
CA VAL A 33 2.45 -21.35 3.82
C VAL A 33 2.44 -19.86 3.46
N LEU A 34 2.68 -19.00 4.45
CA LEU A 34 2.81 -17.56 4.23
C LEU A 34 4.25 -17.12 4.44
N ILE A 35 4.83 -16.43 3.46
CA ILE A 35 6.16 -15.81 3.56
C ILE A 35 5.95 -14.30 3.76
N THR A 36 6.50 -13.76 4.86
CA THR A 36 6.19 -12.40 5.31
C THR A 36 6.83 -11.30 4.48
N GLY A 37 7.99 -11.54 3.90
CA GLY A 37 8.92 -10.49 3.47
C GLY A 37 9.71 -9.93 4.66
N MET A 38 10.49 -8.88 4.41
CA MET A 38 11.32 -8.22 5.46
C MET A 38 10.48 -7.41 6.44
N GLU A 39 9.36 -6.85 5.99
CA GLU A 39 8.43 -6.06 6.81
C GLU A 39 7.21 -6.91 7.19
N LYS A 40 7.34 -7.71 8.28
CA LYS A 40 6.22 -8.49 8.80
C LYS A 40 5.06 -7.58 9.19
N GLY A 41 3.87 -7.79 8.59
CA GLY A 41 2.69 -6.96 8.77
C GLY A 41 2.55 -5.85 7.72
N GLY A 42 3.59 -5.61 6.92
CA GLY A 42 3.57 -4.62 5.84
C GLY A 42 3.44 -3.18 6.32
N GLN A 43 3.00 -2.28 5.46
CA GLN A 43 3.02 -0.83 5.70
C GLN A 43 2.16 -0.38 6.90
N LEU A 44 1.12 -1.11 7.26
CA LEU A 44 0.30 -0.75 8.43
C LEU A 44 1.08 -0.75 9.74
N THR A 45 2.19 -1.47 9.83
CA THR A 45 3.03 -1.47 11.03
C THR A 45 3.67 -0.11 11.34
N THR A 46 3.69 0.80 10.37
CA THR A 46 4.18 2.18 10.53
C THR A 46 3.04 3.19 10.81
N THR A 47 1.78 2.75 10.75
CA THR A 47 0.61 3.61 11.01
C THR A 47 0.29 3.65 12.50
N THR A 48 0.21 4.84 13.08
CA THR A 48 -0.01 5.01 14.52
C THR A 48 -1.43 4.65 14.94
N GLU A 49 -2.45 5.21 14.29
CA GLU A 49 -3.86 4.96 14.58
C GLU A 49 -4.60 4.54 13.31
N VAL A 50 -5.55 3.60 13.46
CA VAL A 50 -6.38 3.08 12.35
C VAL A 50 -7.84 3.22 12.73
N GLU A 51 -8.46 4.34 12.34
CA GLU A 51 -9.86 4.64 12.68
C GLU A 51 -10.86 4.11 11.64
N ASN A 52 -10.38 3.70 10.48
CA ASN A 52 -11.21 3.27 9.34
C ASN A 52 -11.28 1.76 9.15
N TRP A 53 -10.89 0.98 10.16
CA TRP A 53 -11.07 -0.48 10.16
C TRP A 53 -12.41 -0.85 10.80
N PRO A 54 -13.39 -1.36 10.04
CA PRO A 54 -14.72 -1.68 10.58
C PRO A 54 -14.67 -2.78 11.63
N GLY A 55 -15.38 -2.57 12.74
CA GLY A 55 -15.50 -3.55 13.81
C GLY A 55 -14.52 -3.37 14.97
N ASP A 56 -13.61 -2.40 14.89
CA ASP A 56 -12.69 -2.06 15.98
C ASP A 56 -12.68 -0.53 16.21
N PRO A 57 -13.62 0.00 17.01
CA PRO A 57 -13.87 1.44 17.11
C PRO A 57 -12.97 2.18 18.09
N HIS A 58 -12.09 1.49 18.84
CA HIS A 58 -11.33 2.10 19.92
C HIS A 58 -9.87 1.71 19.88
N ASP A 59 -9.00 2.69 19.99
CA ASP A 59 -7.55 2.57 20.25
C ASP A 59 -6.80 1.59 19.32
N LEU A 60 -7.30 1.38 18.09
CA LEU A 60 -6.67 0.49 17.13
C LEU A 60 -5.47 1.18 16.49
N THR A 61 -4.29 0.58 16.66
CA THR A 61 -3.08 0.99 15.94
C THR A 61 -2.78 0.02 14.79
N GLY A 62 -2.02 0.50 13.80
CA GLY A 62 -1.59 -0.37 12.70
C GLY A 62 -0.85 -1.62 13.18
N PRO A 63 0.17 -1.51 14.07
CA PRO A 63 0.84 -2.68 14.66
C PRO A 63 -0.11 -3.63 15.36
N LEU A 64 -1.06 -3.11 16.16
CA LEU A 64 -2.03 -3.95 16.90
C LEU A 64 -2.97 -4.70 15.94
N LEU A 65 -3.45 -4.03 14.88
CA LEU A 65 -4.26 -4.68 13.84
C LEU A 65 -3.49 -5.83 13.19
N MET A 66 -2.23 -5.59 12.81
CA MET A 66 -1.41 -6.60 12.15
C MET A 66 -1.04 -7.76 13.07
N GLU A 67 -0.85 -7.51 14.37
CA GLU A 67 -0.66 -8.56 15.37
C GLU A 67 -1.91 -9.44 15.50
N ARG A 68 -3.10 -8.85 15.65
CA ARG A 68 -4.37 -9.59 15.68
C ARG A 68 -4.61 -10.42 14.42
N MET A 69 -4.27 -9.88 13.23
CA MET A 69 -4.38 -10.62 11.98
C MET A 69 -3.38 -11.77 11.90
N HIS A 70 -2.17 -11.57 12.40
CA HIS A 70 -1.15 -12.63 12.53
C HIS A 70 -1.62 -13.75 13.47
N GLU A 71 -2.10 -13.41 14.66
CA GLU A 71 -2.66 -14.37 15.61
C GLU A 71 -3.84 -15.14 15.01
N HIS A 72 -4.69 -14.46 14.24
CA HIS A 72 -5.83 -15.09 13.59
C HIS A 72 -5.37 -16.11 12.52
N ALA A 73 -4.37 -15.80 11.72
CA ALA A 73 -3.81 -16.73 10.74
C ALA A 73 -3.14 -17.95 11.42
N THR A 74 -2.39 -17.73 12.50
CA THR A 74 -1.73 -18.80 13.27
C THR A 74 -2.72 -19.68 14.02
N LYS A 75 -3.87 -19.14 14.45
CA LYS A 75 -4.95 -19.93 15.08
C LYS A 75 -5.43 -21.08 14.19
N PHE A 76 -5.37 -20.92 12.88
CA PHE A 76 -5.76 -21.94 11.91
C PHE A 76 -4.54 -22.69 11.34
N GLU A 77 -3.44 -22.74 12.08
CA GLU A 77 -2.23 -23.51 11.76
C GLU A 77 -1.56 -23.11 10.44
N THR A 78 -1.77 -21.83 9.99
CA THR A 78 -0.97 -21.29 8.89
C THR A 78 0.50 -21.29 9.28
N GLU A 79 1.35 -21.91 8.49
CA GLU A 79 2.78 -21.81 8.68
C GLU A 79 3.27 -20.46 8.15
N ILE A 80 3.84 -19.64 9.04
CA ILE A 80 4.35 -18.30 8.72
C ILE A 80 5.86 -18.32 8.78
N ILE A 81 6.50 -17.99 7.65
CA ILE A 81 7.94 -17.99 7.47
C ILE A 81 8.43 -16.56 7.28
N PHE A 82 9.39 -16.14 8.09
CA PHE A 82 10.11 -14.89 7.90
C PHE A 82 11.24 -15.14 6.89
N ASP A 83 11.04 -14.69 5.64
CA ASP A 83 12.05 -14.76 4.59
C ASP A 83 11.77 -13.68 3.53
N HIS A 84 12.80 -13.30 2.78
CA HIS A 84 12.69 -12.37 1.67
C HIS A 84 12.85 -13.12 0.35
N ILE A 85 11.83 -13.06 -0.51
CA ILE A 85 11.88 -13.66 -1.83
C ILE A 85 12.51 -12.69 -2.82
N SER A 86 13.64 -13.10 -3.38
CA SER A 86 14.40 -12.31 -4.35
C SER A 86 14.16 -12.70 -5.80
N LYS A 87 13.65 -13.93 -6.05
CA LYS A 87 13.39 -14.45 -7.41
C LYS A 87 12.22 -15.41 -7.42
N VAL A 88 11.47 -15.40 -8.53
CA VAL A 88 10.40 -16.35 -8.81
C VAL A 88 10.57 -16.99 -10.19
N ASP A 89 10.06 -18.21 -10.36
CA ASP A 89 9.85 -18.88 -11.65
C ASP A 89 8.37 -19.30 -11.71
N LEU A 90 7.60 -18.58 -12.49
CA LEU A 90 6.17 -18.81 -12.70
C LEU A 90 5.87 -19.49 -14.03
N GLN A 91 6.89 -19.75 -14.88
CA GLN A 91 6.74 -20.39 -16.17
C GLN A 91 6.72 -21.91 -16.09
N ASN A 92 7.29 -22.46 -15.01
CA ASN A 92 7.40 -23.90 -14.77
C ASN A 92 6.51 -24.33 -13.60
N ARG A 93 6.13 -25.62 -13.58
CA ARG A 93 5.36 -26.24 -12.50
C ARG A 93 6.18 -27.30 -11.78
N PRO A 94 6.11 -27.38 -10.44
CA PRO A 94 5.47 -26.42 -9.53
C PRO A 94 6.15 -25.05 -9.60
N PHE A 95 5.43 -23.98 -9.27
CA PHE A 95 6.01 -22.63 -9.18
C PHE A 95 7.15 -22.64 -8.17
N ARG A 96 8.21 -21.86 -8.46
CA ARG A 96 9.41 -21.83 -7.60
C ARG A 96 9.69 -20.42 -7.14
N LEU A 97 10.02 -20.25 -5.86
CA LEU A 97 10.44 -19.01 -5.24
C LEU A 97 11.78 -19.23 -4.55
N THR A 98 12.72 -18.32 -4.76
CA THR A 98 14.03 -18.33 -4.10
C THR A 98 14.07 -17.23 -3.05
N GLY A 99 14.21 -17.63 -1.81
CA GLY A 99 14.39 -16.75 -0.66
C GLY A 99 15.83 -16.69 -0.18
N ASP A 100 16.09 -15.80 0.76
CA ASP A 100 17.41 -15.64 1.39
C ASP A 100 17.74 -16.85 2.26
N SER A 101 16.73 -17.48 2.88
CA SER A 101 16.87 -18.63 3.77
C SER A 101 16.66 -19.98 3.09
N GLY A 102 16.00 -20.03 1.92
CA GLY A 102 15.73 -21.30 1.25
C GLY A 102 14.95 -21.19 -0.07
N GLU A 103 14.65 -22.36 -0.63
CA GLU A 103 13.79 -22.45 -1.82
C GLU A 103 12.40 -23.00 -1.45
N TYR A 104 11.40 -22.46 -2.13
CA TYR A 104 10.00 -22.81 -1.93
C TYR A 104 9.37 -23.19 -3.27
N THR A 105 8.45 -24.15 -3.24
CA THR A 105 7.65 -24.51 -4.41
C THR A 105 6.18 -24.60 -4.03
N CYS A 106 5.30 -24.31 -5.01
CA CYS A 106 3.86 -24.41 -4.77
C CYS A 106 3.09 -24.75 -6.03
N ASP A 107 1.86 -25.28 -5.86
CA ASP A 107 0.93 -25.57 -6.95
C ASP A 107 0.10 -24.32 -7.29
N ALA A 108 -0.21 -23.47 -6.28
CA ALA A 108 -0.84 -22.19 -6.45
C ALA A 108 -0.12 -21.12 -5.61
N LEU A 109 -0.14 -19.85 -6.09
CA LEU A 109 0.52 -18.71 -5.47
C LEU A 109 -0.46 -17.54 -5.34
N ILE A 110 -0.54 -16.95 -4.13
CA ILE A 110 -1.20 -15.65 -3.91
C ILE A 110 -0.13 -14.59 -3.67
N ILE A 111 -0.10 -13.57 -4.51
CA ILE A 111 0.81 -12.44 -4.42
C ILE A 111 0.10 -11.32 -3.66
N ALA A 112 0.60 -10.99 -2.47
CA ALA A 112 0.07 -9.96 -1.57
C ALA A 112 1.20 -9.01 -1.09
N THR A 113 2.15 -8.71 -1.98
CA THR A 113 3.37 -7.96 -1.69
C THR A 113 3.15 -6.45 -1.52
N GLY A 114 1.93 -5.97 -1.79
CA GLY A 114 1.54 -4.59 -1.58
C GLY A 114 2.21 -3.59 -2.52
N ALA A 115 2.16 -2.31 -2.12
CA ALA A 115 2.81 -1.21 -2.80
C ALA A 115 3.43 -0.27 -1.78
N SER A 116 4.60 0.28 -2.07
CA SER A 116 5.30 1.19 -1.18
C SER A 116 5.03 2.64 -1.58
N ALA A 117 4.69 3.49 -0.60
CA ALA A 117 4.57 4.92 -0.82
C ALA A 117 5.92 5.50 -1.23
N ARG A 118 5.89 6.44 -2.18
CA ARG A 118 7.08 7.19 -2.58
C ARG A 118 7.24 8.41 -1.68
N TYR A 119 8.44 8.57 -1.18
CA TYR A 119 8.86 9.73 -0.41
C TYR A 119 9.94 10.52 -1.17
N LEU A 120 10.24 11.72 -0.69
CA LEU A 120 11.27 12.56 -1.32
C LEU A 120 12.69 12.12 -0.96
N GLY A 121 12.83 11.32 0.11
CA GLY A 121 14.12 10.80 0.56
C GLY A 121 14.90 11.79 1.42
N LEU A 122 14.25 12.77 2.03
CA LEU A 122 14.88 13.71 2.94
C LEU A 122 15.04 13.09 4.34
N PRO A 123 16.21 13.27 5.00
CA PRO A 123 16.37 12.78 6.39
C PRO A 123 15.35 13.35 7.36
N SER A 124 14.92 14.61 7.17
CA SER A 124 13.88 15.25 7.98
C SER A 124 12.50 14.64 7.74
N GLU A 125 12.18 14.26 6.49
CA GLU A 125 10.95 13.52 6.16
C GLU A 125 10.90 12.18 6.90
N GLU A 126 11.99 11.42 6.86
CA GLU A 126 12.10 10.13 7.55
C GLU A 126 11.95 10.26 9.08
N ALA A 127 12.53 11.31 9.67
CA ALA A 127 12.47 11.55 11.12
C ALA A 127 11.04 11.79 11.64
N PHE A 128 10.14 12.29 10.79
CA PHE A 128 8.77 12.63 11.17
C PHE A 128 7.71 11.69 10.59
N LYS A 129 8.07 10.60 9.92
CA LYS A 129 7.12 9.57 9.50
C LYS A 129 6.31 9.04 10.69
N GLY A 130 4.97 9.00 10.56
CA GLY A 130 4.04 8.62 11.62
C GLY A 130 3.91 9.65 12.75
N ARG A 131 4.63 10.78 12.66
CA ARG A 131 4.55 11.90 13.62
C ARG A 131 4.38 13.25 12.90
N GLY A 132 3.51 13.27 11.89
CA GLY A 132 3.23 14.46 11.10
C GLY A 132 3.55 14.33 9.61
N VAL A 133 4.36 13.36 9.19
CA VAL A 133 4.57 13.03 7.78
C VAL A 133 3.82 11.74 7.45
N SER A 134 2.91 11.82 6.48
CA SER A 134 2.07 10.74 5.96
C SER A 134 2.11 10.70 4.43
N ALA A 135 1.69 9.57 3.84
CA ALA A 135 1.48 9.41 2.40
C ALA A 135 0.04 8.97 2.09
N CYS A 136 -0.90 9.15 3.02
CA CYS A 136 -2.30 8.75 2.87
C CYS A 136 -3.23 9.71 3.60
N ALA A 137 -3.84 10.64 2.87
CA ALA A 137 -4.77 11.61 3.46
C ALA A 137 -6.06 10.96 3.99
N THR A 138 -6.54 9.90 3.35
CA THR A 138 -7.74 9.16 3.82
C THR A 138 -7.49 8.34 5.07
N CYS A 139 -6.22 8.02 5.36
CA CYS A 139 -5.83 7.30 6.57
C CYS A 139 -5.68 8.27 7.75
N ASP A 140 -4.89 9.32 7.56
CA ASP A 140 -4.37 10.15 8.66
C ASP A 140 -4.98 11.58 8.69
N GLY A 141 -5.74 11.96 7.66
CA GLY A 141 -6.24 13.33 7.53
C GLY A 141 -7.13 13.78 8.69
N PHE A 142 -7.87 12.86 9.30
CA PHE A 142 -8.77 13.17 10.40
C PHE A 142 -8.03 13.70 11.65
N PHE A 143 -6.80 13.26 11.92
CA PHE A 143 -5.97 13.74 13.04
C PHE A 143 -5.63 15.23 12.95
N TYR A 144 -5.73 15.81 11.74
CA TYR A 144 -5.43 17.22 11.47
C TYR A 144 -6.69 18.09 11.31
N ARG A 145 -7.80 17.64 11.89
CA ARG A 145 -9.05 18.38 11.87
C ARG A 145 -8.87 19.77 12.45
N ASN A 146 -9.31 20.79 11.67
CA ASN A 146 -9.18 22.22 12.01
C ASN A 146 -7.72 22.71 12.19
N GLN A 147 -6.74 21.99 11.68
CA GLN A 147 -5.34 22.40 11.66
C GLN A 147 -4.88 22.72 10.23
N LYS A 148 -3.74 23.41 10.10
CA LYS A 148 -3.09 23.64 8.81
C LYS A 148 -2.27 22.44 8.41
N VAL A 149 -2.40 22.01 7.17
CA VAL A 149 -1.64 20.89 6.60
C VAL A 149 -1.05 21.22 5.25
N ALA A 150 -0.03 20.48 4.86
CA ALA A 150 0.56 20.58 3.53
C ALA A 150 0.41 19.27 2.76
N VAL A 151 0.26 19.40 1.43
CA VAL A 151 0.30 18.27 0.48
C VAL A 151 1.40 18.55 -0.53
N ILE A 152 2.26 17.57 -0.81
CA ILE A 152 3.28 17.68 -1.85
C ILE A 152 2.95 16.76 -3.01
N GLY A 153 2.86 17.34 -4.20
CA GLY A 153 2.60 16.60 -5.42
C GLY A 153 1.99 17.45 -6.52
N GLY A 154 1.61 16.82 -7.63
CA GLY A 154 1.02 17.52 -8.78
C GLY A 154 0.32 16.60 -9.77
N GLY A 155 0.09 15.35 -9.40
CA GLY A 155 -0.75 14.37 -10.11
C GLY A 155 -2.14 14.28 -9.51
N ASN A 156 -2.95 13.33 -10.02
CA ASN A 156 -4.31 13.07 -9.53
C ASN A 156 -4.34 12.90 -8.01
N THR A 157 -3.51 12.00 -7.48
CA THR A 157 -3.45 11.71 -6.04
C THR A 157 -3.25 12.96 -5.19
N ALA A 158 -2.31 13.85 -5.57
CA ALA A 158 -2.04 15.07 -4.79
C ALA A 158 -3.23 16.02 -4.80
N VAL A 159 -3.90 16.17 -5.93
CA VAL A 159 -5.08 17.04 -6.04
C VAL A 159 -6.27 16.44 -5.28
N GLU A 160 -6.49 15.13 -5.40
CA GLU A 160 -7.55 14.43 -4.67
C GLU A 160 -7.34 14.50 -3.15
N GLU A 161 -6.12 14.28 -2.68
CA GLU A 161 -5.78 14.39 -1.25
C GLU A 161 -5.93 15.83 -0.74
N ALA A 162 -5.51 16.85 -1.52
CA ALA A 162 -5.71 18.25 -1.14
C ALA A 162 -7.20 18.61 -1.06
N LEU A 163 -8.02 18.15 -2.01
CA LEU A 163 -9.47 18.34 -2.00
C LEU A 163 -10.15 17.61 -0.83
N TYR A 164 -9.70 16.40 -0.51
CA TYR A 164 -10.19 15.65 0.64
C TYR A 164 -9.86 16.38 1.95
N LEU A 165 -8.59 16.74 2.15
CA LEU A 165 -8.14 17.45 3.34
C LEU A 165 -8.80 18.83 3.50
N ALA A 166 -9.16 19.51 2.41
CA ALA A 166 -9.87 20.78 2.45
C ALA A 166 -11.25 20.70 3.12
N ASN A 167 -11.82 19.51 3.28
CA ASN A 167 -13.07 19.32 4.02
C ASN A 167 -12.85 19.07 5.52
N ILE A 168 -11.59 18.87 5.95
CA ILE A 168 -11.23 18.46 7.31
C ILE A 168 -10.36 19.52 7.99
N ALA A 169 -9.30 19.93 7.30
CA ALA A 169 -8.32 20.89 7.78
C ALA A 169 -8.83 22.34 7.73
N SER A 170 -8.27 23.22 8.55
CA SER A 170 -8.57 24.66 8.48
C SER A 170 -8.01 25.31 7.23
N GLU A 171 -6.83 24.87 6.79
CA GLU A 171 -6.14 25.36 5.60
C GLU A 171 -5.25 24.24 5.03
N VAL A 172 -5.21 24.10 3.70
CA VAL A 172 -4.40 23.10 2.98
C VAL A 172 -3.42 23.81 2.06
N HIS A 173 -2.13 23.60 2.25
CA HIS A 173 -1.06 24.13 1.42
C HIS A 173 -0.63 23.09 0.39
N LEU A 174 -1.03 23.25 -0.88
CA LEU A 174 -0.60 22.37 -1.96
C LEU A 174 0.71 22.87 -2.57
N ILE A 175 1.77 22.10 -2.39
CA ILE A 175 3.13 22.44 -2.80
C ILE A 175 3.47 21.67 -4.07
N HIS A 176 3.83 22.40 -5.13
CA HIS A 176 4.21 21.81 -6.41
C HIS A 176 5.41 22.50 -7.03
N ARG A 177 6.35 21.70 -7.57
CA ARG A 177 7.60 22.20 -8.17
C ARG A 177 7.43 22.91 -9.51
N ARG A 178 6.25 22.88 -10.11
CA ARG A 178 5.90 23.52 -11.40
C ARG A 178 4.68 24.43 -11.23
N ASP A 179 4.32 25.14 -12.28
CA ASP A 179 3.10 25.95 -12.39
C ASP A 179 1.91 25.17 -12.97
N SER A 180 2.14 23.95 -13.45
CA SER A 180 1.14 23.12 -14.12
C SER A 180 0.99 21.76 -13.48
N PHE A 181 -0.24 21.33 -13.28
CA PHE A 181 -0.60 20.03 -12.71
C PHE A 181 -0.75 18.96 -13.79
N ARG A 182 -0.38 17.72 -13.47
CA ARG A 182 -0.61 16.53 -14.33
C ARG A 182 -1.92 15.81 -14.02
N ALA A 183 -2.74 16.39 -13.15
CA ALA A 183 -4.03 15.85 -12.79
C ALA A 183 -5.06 16.02 -13.93
N GLU A 184 -6.16 15.29 -13.84
CA GLU A 184 -7.28 15.43 -14.76
C GLU A 184 -7.88 16.83 -14.72
N LYS A 185 -8.36 17.32 -15.87
CA LYS A 185 -8.89 18.68 -16.00
C LYS A 185 -10.02 18.98 -15.02
N ILE A 186 -10.87 18.00 -14.72
CA ILE A 186 -11.96 18.17 -13.76
C ILE A 186 -11.44 18.34 -12.31
N LEU A 187 -10.38 17.61 -11.94
CA LEU A 187 -9.74 17.75 -10.64
C LEU A 187 -9.04 19.11 -10.52
N ILE A 188 -8.33 19.54 -11.56
CA ILE A 188 -7.69 20.87 -11.59
C ILE A 188 -8.75 21.95 -11.43
N LYS A 189 -9.91 21.85 -12.12
CA LYS A 189 -10.99 22.81 -11.98
C LYS A 189 -11.49 22.88 -10.53
N ARG A 190 -11.77 21.73 -9.90
CA ARG A 190 -12.19 21.68 -8.48
C ARG A 190 -11.13 22.26 -7.54
N LEU A 191 -9.86 21.99 -7.82
CA LEU A 191 -8.75 22.56 -7.07
C LEU A 191 -8.77 24.08 -7.16
N MET A 192 -8.88 24.65 -8.36
CA MET A 192 -8.88 26.11 -8.56
C MET A 192 -10.09 26.76 -7.92
N ASP A 193 -11.28 26.13 -7.98
CA ASP A 193 -12.46 26.59 -7.27
C ASP A 193 -12.23 26.67 -5.74
N LYS A 194 -11.50 25.70 -5.17
CA LYS A 194 -11.13 25.68 -3.74
C LYS A 194 -10.00 26.65 -3.38
N VAL A 195 -9.15 27.01 -4.34
CA VAL A 195 -8.14 28.08 -4.18
C VAL A 195 -8.80 29.46 -4.17
N GLU A 196 -9.76 29.68 -5.06
CA GLU A 196 -10.43 31.00 -5.17
C GLU A 196 -11.46 31.23 -4.04
N ASN A 197 -12.21 30.21 -3.67
CA ASN A 197 -13.40 30.36 -2.81
C ASN A 197 -13.34 29.49 -1.54
N GLY A 198 -12.24 28.82 -1.28
CA GLY A 198 -12.10 27.87 -0.17
C GLY A 198 -10.85 28.12 0.68
N ASN A 199 -10.27 27.01 1.15
CA ASN A 199 -9.16 26.99 2.11
C ASN A 199 -7.91 26.30 1.55
N ILE A 200 -7.73 26.22 0.23
CA ILE A 200 -6.51 25.72 -0.38
C ILE A 200 -5.61 26.87 -0.83
N VAL A 201 -4.35 26.82 -0.42
CA VAL A 201 -3.30 27.77 -0.82
C VAL A 201 -2.31 27.04 -1.72
N LEU A 202 -2.04 27.57 -2.92
CA LEU A 202 -1.07 27.00 -3.85
C LEU A 202 0.32 27.59 -3.63
N HIS A 203 1.31 26.70 -3.56
CA HIS A 203 2.72 27.01 -3.57
C HIS A 203 3.36 26.39 -4.82
N THR A 204 3.22 27.06 -5.96
CA THR A 204 3.87 26.66 -7.21
C THR A 204 5.34 27.07 -7.22
N HIS A 205 6.14 26.37 -8.06
CA HIS A 205 7.59 26.56 -8.10
C HIS A 205 8.28 26.38 -6.74
N ARG A 206 7.76 25.45 -5.90
CA ARG A 206 8.31 25.14 -4.59
C ARG A 206 8.61 23.64 -4.45
N THR A 207 9.72 23.36 -3.81
CA THR A 207 10.11 22.03 -3.36
C THR A 207 10.33 22.03 -1.86
N LEU A 208 10.07 20.90 -1.23
CA LEU A 208 10.42 20.70 0.18
C LEU A 208 11.95 20.65 0.31
N GLU A 209 12.47 21.47 1.19
CA GLU A 209 13.87 21.42 1.60
C GLU A 209 14.04 20.65 2.91
N GLU A 210 13.14 20.90 3.88
CA GLU A 210 13.23 20.33 5.21
C GLU A 210 11.84 20.28 5.86
N VAL A 211 11.58 19.22 6.61
CA VAL A 211 10.48 19.15 7.56
C VAL A 211 11.00 19.59 8.91
N THR A 212 10.33 20.54 9.55
CA THR A 212 10.68 21.05 10.87
C THR A 212 9.67 20.60 11.91
N GLY A 213 10.12 20.36 13.11
CA GLY A 213 9.24 19.90 14.18
C GLY A 213 9.99 19.71 15.51
N ASP A 214 9.26 19.18 16.47
CA ASP A 214 9.77 18.90 17.80
C ASP A 214 9.48 17.43 18.22
N GLN A 215 9.54 17.14 19.51
CA GLN A 215 9.28 15.80 20.03
C GLN A 215 7.81 15.36 19.81
N MET A 216 6.89 16.30 19.66
CA MET A 216 5.45 16.03 19.44
C MET A 216 5.14 15.75 17.97
N GLY A 217 5.95 16.24 17.03
CA GLY A 217 5.75 16.02 15.60
C GLY A 217 6.11 17.21 14.74
N VAL A 218 5.53 17.26 13.52
CA VAL A 218 5.72 18.34 12.56
C VAL A 218 5.13 19.64 13.08
N THR A 219 5.91 20.74 12.99
CA THR A 219 5.43 22.11 13.29
C THR A 219 5.55 23.02 12.08
N GLY A 220 6.26 22.60 11.03
CA GLY A 220 6.42 23.40 9.82
C GLY A 220 7.27 22.75 8.75
N LEU A 221 7.44 23.48 7.67
CA LEU A 221 8.24 23.10 6.50
C LEU A 221 9.14 24.24 6.09
N ARG A 222 10.28 23.92 5.50
CA ARG A 222 11.08 24.86 4.72
C ARG A 222 10.93 24.53 3.24
N LEU A 223 10.51 25.51 2.47
CA LEU A 223 10.25 25.39 1.04
C LEU A 223 11.29 26.21 0.26
N ARG A 224 11.88 25.59 -0.75
CA ARG A 224 12.84 26.23 -1.65
C ARG A 224 12.17 26.57 -2.98
N ASP A 225 12.39 27.78 -3.46
CA ASP A 225 11.97 28.23 -4.77
C ASP A 225 12.78 27.52 -5.87
N THR A 226 12.13 26.94 -6.87
CA THR A 226 12.79 26.25 -7.98
C THR A 226 13.33 27.19 -9.05
N GLN A 227 12.88 28.43 -9.07
CA GLN A 227 13.30 29.48 -10.02
C GLN A 227 14.41 30.36 -9.41
N ASN A 228 14.41 30.51 -8.08
CA ASN A 228 15.44 31.23 -7.33
C ASN A 228 15.83 30.43 -6.09
N THR A 229 16.84 29.59 -6.21
CA THR A 229 17.25 28.63 -5.18
C THR A 229 17.75 29.25 -3.89
N ASP A 230 18.09 30.56 -3.90
CA ASP A 230 18.48 31.29 -2.69
C ASP A 230 17.26 31.70 -1.84
N ASN A 231 16.07 31.65 -2.44
CA ASN A 231 14.83 31.97 -1.75
C ASN A 231 14.27 30.72 -1.04
N VAL A 232 14.27 30.77 0.28
CA VAL A 232 13.72 29.74 1.16
C VAL A 232 12.67 30.39 2.06
N GLU A 233 11.48 29.84 2.09
CA GLU A 233 10.38 30.30 2.94
C GLU A 233 10.01 29.24 3.98
N SER A 234 9.57 29.67 5.15
CA SER A 234 9.05 28.80 6.20
C SER A 234 7.52 28.80 6.16
N LEU A 235 6.93 27.65 6.36
CA LEU A 235 5.49 27.43 6.36
C LEU A 235 5.10 26.67 7.62
N ASP A 236 4.23 27.26 8.45
CA ASP A 236 3.73 26.63 9.67
C ASP A 236 2.58 25.67 9.34
N VAL A 237 2.76 24.39 9.57
CA VAL A 237 1.77 23.32 9.38
C VAL A 237 1.94 22.24 10.43
N ALA A 238 0.85 21.60 10.82
CA ALA A 238 0.85 20.47 11.76
C ALA A 238 1.10 19.12 11.12
N GLY A 239 0.93 19.01 9.79
CA GLY A 239 1.12 17.77 9.07
C GLY A 239 1.49 17.97 7.60
N LEU A 240 2.21 16.98 7.07
CA LEU A 240 2.66 16.91 5.68
C LEU A 240 2.19 15.60 5.04
N PHE A 241 1.49 15.70 3.92
CA PHE A 241 1.07 14.56 3.11
C PHE A 241 1.90 14.50 1.83
N VAL A 242 2.68 13.43 1.67
CA VAL A 242 3.57 13.24 0.52
C VAL A 242 2.86 12.44 -0.56
N ALA A 243 2.25 13.13 -1.53
CA ALA A 243 1.38 12.57 -2.56
C ALA A 243 2.09 12.52 -3.93
N ILE A 244 3.27 11.91 -3.99
CA ILE A 244 4.07 11.76 -5.23
C ILE A 244 3.95 10.38 -5.87
N GLY A 245 2.98 9.57 -5.42
CA GLY A 245 2.62 8.27 -5.93
C GLY A 245 3.13 7.10 -5.09
N HIS A 246 2.79 5.90 -5.56
CA HIS A 246 3.20 4.62 -4.98
C HIS A 246 3.99 3.82 -6.00
N SER A 247 4.74 2.83 -5.52
CA SER A 247 5.44 1.85 -6.33
C SER A 247 4.99 0.46 -5.90
N PRO A 248 4.29 -0.29 -6.76
CA PRO A 248 3.91 -1.67 -6.43
C PRO A 248 5.15 -2.54 -6.29
N ASN A 249 5.12 -3.49 -5.36
CA ASN A 249 6.23 -4.39 -5.09
C ASN A 249 6.18 -5.59 -6.04
N THR A 250 6.45 -5.34 -7.33
CA THR A 250 6.29 -6.29 -8.44
C THR A 250 7.57 -6.62 -9.18
N ALA A 251 8.69 -6.03 -8.81
CA ALA A 251 9.96 -6.16 -9.55
C ALA A 251 10.38 -7.62 -9.81
N ILE A 252 10.13 -8.53 -8.87
CA ILE A 252 10.48 -9.96 -9.02
C ILE A 252 9.58 -10.71 -10.02
N PHE A 253 8.46 -10.11 -10.43
CA PHE A 253 7.49 -10.70 -11.39
C PHE A 253 7.64 -10.12 -12.80
N ASP A 254 8.54 -9.16 -12.99
CA ASP A 254 8.74 -8.50 -14.28
C ASP A 254 9.11 -9.52 -15.37
N GLY A 255 8.52 -9.36 -16.56
CA GLY A 255 8.66 -10.29 -17.66
C GLY A 255 7.95 -11.65 -17.51
N GLN A 256 7.27 -11.91 -16.38
CA GLN A 256 6.53 -13.15 -16.15
C GLN A 256 5.02 -12.94 -16.03
N LEU A 257 4.58 -11.85 -15.42
CA LEU A 257 3.16 -11.49 -15.29
C LEU A 257 2.84 -10.26 -16.16
N GLU A 258 1.59 -10.16 -16.59
CA GLU A 258 1.08 -8.92 -17.18
C GLU A 258 0.96 -7.84 -16.10
N LEU A 259 1.63 -6.71 -16.33
CA LEU A 259 1.60 -5.54 -15.48
C LEU A 259 0.96 -4.35 -16.23
N GLU A 260 0.18 -3.55 -15.50
CA GLU A 260 -0.33 -2.26 -15.97
C GLU A 260 0.14 -1.15 -15.03
N ASN A 261 0.93 -0.20 -15.54
CA ASN A 261 1.59 0.83 -14.74
C ASN A 261 2.42 0.28 -13.55
N GLY A 262 2.96 -0.93 -13.70
CA GLY A 262 3.72 -1.65 -12.68
C GLY A 262 2.87 -2.50 -11.72
N TYR A 263 1.55 -2.37 -11.71
CA TYR A 263 0.62 -3.17 -10.90
C TYR A 263 0.27 -4.47 -11.60
N ILE A 264 0.08 -5.56 -10.83
CA ILE A 264 -0.31 -6.84 -11.40
C ILE A 264 -1.73 -6.74 -11.93
N LYS A 265 -1.89 -7.09 -13.22
CA LYS A 265 -3.20 -7.15 -13.87
C LYS A 265 -3.91 -8.43 -13.47
N VAL A 266 -5.17 -8.30 -13.04
CA VAL A 266 -6.07 -9.41 -12.71
C VAL A 266 -7.28 -9.42 -13.61
N GLN A 267 -8.01 -10.54 -13.66
CA GLN A 267 -9.19 -10.67 -14.51
C GLN A 267 -10.30 -9.71 -14.15
N SER A 268 -10.50 -9.46 -12.85
CA SER A 268 -11.60 -8.65 -12.31
C SER A 268 -13.00 -9.20 -12.65
N GLY A 269 -14.06 -8.53 -12.18
CA GLY A 269 -15.44 -8.83 -12.53
C GLY A 269 -16.19 -9.69 -11.51
N ILE A 270 -17.39 -10.15 -11.92
CA ILE A 270 -18.36 -10.82 -11.02
C ILE A 270 -18.55 -12.31 -11.34
N HIS A 271 -17.78 -12.87 -12.25
CA HIS A 271 -17.95 -14.26 -12.70
C HIS A 271 -17.03 -15.27 -12.01
N GLY A 272 -16.37 -14.88 -10.93
CA GLY A 272 -15.31 -15.64 -10.25
C GLY A 272 -13.94 -15.41 -10.90
N ASN A 273 -12.88 -15.96 -10.29
CA ASN A 273 -11.47 -15.77 -10.67
C ASN A 273 -11.05 -14.30 -10.80
N ALA A 274 -11.71 -13.42 -10.06
CA ALA A 274 -11.46 -11.99 -10.17
C ALA A 274 -10.03 -11.59 -9.82
N THR A 275 -9.34 -12.37 -9.01
CA THR A 275 -7.96 -12.15 -8.56
C THR A 275 -6.92 -12.91 -9.37
N GLN A 276 -7.33 -13.72 -10.35
CA GLN A 276 -6.41 -14.48 -11.20
C GLN A 276 -5.61 -13.55 -12.11
N THR A 277 -4.31 -13.78 -12.15
CA THR A 277 -3.36 -13.06 -13.01
C THR A 277 -3.35 -13.64 -14.44
N SER A 278 -2.40 -13.22 -15.26
CA SER A 278 -2.17 -13.80 -16.60
C SER A 278 -1.73 -15.27 -16.58
N ILE A 279 -1.29 -15.80 -15.43
CA ILE A 279 -0.86 -17.20 -15.27
C ILE A 279 -1.89 -17.95 -14.41
N PRO A 280 -2.52 -19.03 -14.92
CA PRO A 280 -3.44 -19.86 -14.13
C PRO A 280 -2.77 -20.40 -12.87
N GLY A 281 -3.45 -20.30 -11.73
CA GLY A 281 -2.92 -20.70 -10.42
C GLY A 281 -2.04 -19.64 -9.74
N VAL A 282 -1.87 -18.46 -10.35
CA VAL A 282 -1.25 -17.29 -9.73
C VAL A 282 -2.31 -16.21 -9.57
N PHE A 283 -2.50 -15.76 -8.33
CA PHE A 283 -3.50 -14.77 -7.92
C PHE A 283 -2.81 -13.56 -7.31
N ALA A 284 -3.44 -12.39 -7.37
CA ALA A 284 -2.93 -11.18 -6.73
C ALA A 284 -4.01 -10.51 -5.88
N ALA A 285 -3.62 -9.93 -4.74
CA ALA A 285 -4.53 -9.30 -3.81
C ALA A 285 -3.88 -8.09 -3.10
N GLY A 286 -4.69 -7.09 -2.78
CA GLY A 286 -4.25 -5.87 -2.11
C GLY A 286 -3.58 -4.89 -3.06
N ASP A 287 -2.79 -4.00 -2.48
CA ASP A 287 -2.21 -2.85 -3.19
C ASP A 287 -1.23 -3.23 -4.32
N VAL A 288 -0.79 -4.47 -4.41
CA VAL A 288 0.04 -4.94 -5.54
C VAL A 288 -0.72 -4.94 -6.86
N MET A 289 -2.06 -5.02 -6.81
CA MET A 289 -2.97 -4.96 -7.96
C MET A 289 -3.93 -3.78 -7.92
N ASP A 290 -4.17 -3.19 -6.75
CA ASP A 290 -5.10 -2.08 -6.54
C ASP A 290 -4.35 -0.75 -6.44
N HIS A 291 -4.37 0.02 -7.53
CA HIS A 291 -3.79 1.36 -7.58
C HIS A 291 -4.79 2.48 -7.27
N ILE A 292 -6.07 2.13 -7.01
CA ILE A 292 -7.17 3.09 -6.86
C ILE A 292 -7.54 3.28 -5.39
N TYR A 293 -7.96 2.21 -4.70
CA TYR A 293 -8.51 2.31 -3.34
C TYR A 293 -7.43 2.29 -2.27
N ARG A 294 -6.52 1.31 -2.32
CA ARG A 294 -5.37 1.18 -1.40
C ARG A 294 -5.75 1.33 0.06
N GLN A 295 -6.75 0.56 0.48
CA GLN A 295 -7.23 0.53 1.87
C GLN A 295 -7.00 -0.85 2.50
N ALA A 296 -6.76 -0.88 3.81
CA ALA A 296 -6.59 -2.12 4.56
C ALA A 296 -7.79 -3.07 4.35
N ILE A 297 -9.00 -2.52 4.38
CA ILE A 297 -10.23 -3.30 4.23
C ILE A 297 -10.43 -3.83 2.80
N THR A 298 -10.09 -3.07 1.76
CA THR A 298 -10.14 -3.56 0.38
C THR A 298 -9.07 -4.59 0.12
N SER A 299 -7.88 -4.42 0.71
CA SER A 299 -6.80 -5.41 0.67
C SER A 299 -7.23 -6.72 1.35
N ALA A 300 -7.84 -6.66 2.53
CA ALA A 300 -8.39 -7.84 3.21
C ALA A 300 -9.49 -8.51 2.36
N GLY A 301 -10.40 -7.72 1.77
CA GLY A 301 -11.45 -8.22 0.89
C GLY A 301 -10.91 -8.98 -0.33
N THR A 302 -9.91 -8.41 -1.01
CA THR A 302 -9.28 -9.09 -2.16
C THR A 302 -8.44 -10.29 -1.73
N GLY A 303 -7.84 -10.28 -0.54
CA GLY A 303 -7.18 -11.45 0.05
C GLY A 303 -8.14 -12.62 0.26
N CYS A 304 -9.35 -12.35 0.77
CA CYS A 304 -10.43 -13.34 0.85
C CYS A 304 -10.78 -13.90 -0.54
N MET A 305 -10.97 -13.03 -1.54
CA MET A 305 -11.30 -13.43 -2.90
C MET A 305 -10.20 -14.32 -3.50
N ALA A 306 -8.92 -13.95 -3.32
CA ALA A 306 -7.79 -14.72 -3.82
C ALA A 306 -7.69 -16.13 -3.21
N ALA A 307 -7.99 -16.27 -1.92
CA ALA A 307 -8.03 -17.57 -1.28
C ALA A 307 -9.14 -18.48 -1.86
N LEU A 308 -10.34 -17.93 -2.08
CA LEU A 308 -11.45 -18.66 -2.68
C LEU A 308 -11.21 -19.01 -4.17
N ASP A 309 -10.56 -18.13 -4.92
CA ASP A 309 -10.19 -18.41 -6.30
C ASP A 309 -9.08 -19.50 -6.36
N ALA A 310 -8.10 -19.45 -5.45
CA ALA A 310 -7.05 -20.46 -5.34
C ALA A 310 -7.61 -21.83 -4.92
N GLU A 311 -8.57 -21.89 -4.00
CA GLU A 311 -9.27 -23.11 -3.60
C GLU A 311 -9.91 -23.79 -4.81
N ARG A 312 -10.74 -23.07 -5.56
CA ARG A 312 -11.40 -23.58 -6.77
C ARG A 312 -10.42 -24.08 -7.83
N TYR A 313 -9.30 -23.37 -8.00
CA TYR A 313 -8.25 -23.76 -8.92
C TYR A 313 -7.62 -25.10 -8.51
N LEU A 314 -7.26 -25.24 -7.22
CA LEU A 314 -6.64 -26.46 -6.68
C LEU A 314 -7.60 -27.65 -6.71
N ASP A 315 -8.89 -27.46 -6.44
CA ASP A 315 -9.91 -28.48 -6.57
C ASP A 315 -10.03 -28.99 -8.03
N GLY A 316 -10.01 -28.04 -8.99
CA GLY A 316 -10.02 -28.38 -10.41
C GLY A 316 -8.80 -29.17 -10.87
N LEU A 317 -7.61 -28.95 -10.28
CA LEU A 317 -6.42 -29.76 -10.53
C LEU A 317 -6.58 -31.18 -9.99
N ALA A 318 -7.13 -31.33 -8.79
CA ALA A 318 -7.35 -32.64 -8.17
C ALA A 318 -8.35 -33.50 -8.97
N ASP A 319 -9.36 -32.88 -9.57
CA ASP A 319 -10.35 -33.60 -10.40
C ASP A 319 -9.80 -33.97 -11.79
N ALA A 320 -8.90 -33.17 -12.35
CA ALA A 320 -8.24 -33.50 -13.61
C ALA A 320 -7.23 -34.66 -13.53
N CYS A 321 -6.79 -35.00 -12.32
CA CYS A 321 -5.86 -36.13 -12.05
C CYS A 321 -6.60 -37.44 -11.72
N LYS A 322 -7.93 -37.45 -11.65
CA LYS A 322 -8.77 -38.66 -11.48
C LYS A 322 -9.24 -39.19 -12.81
#